data_8cca054ac720e6720480518c9dd67207
#
_entry.id   8cca054ac720e6720480518c9dd67207
#
_cell.length_a   1.000
_cell.length_b   1.000
_cell.length_c   1.000
_cell.angle_alpha   90.00
_cell.angle_beta   90.00
_cell.angle_gamma   90.00
#
_symmetry.space_group_name_H-M   'P 1'
#
loop_
_entity.id
_entity.type
_entity.pdbx_description
1 polymer ?
#
loop_
_entity_poly.entity_id
_entity_poly.type
_entity_poly.pdbx_seq_one_letter_code
_entity_poly.pdbx_strand_id
1 'polypeptide(L)'
;MQGEEEMDLLTLLLLAVGLSMDAFAVSVCKGLAMERITWKKCCIVGAWFGSFQALMPLIGYLLGIRFEVFIESVAPWIAFVLLVLIGIGMIREAAGKGEKEEETDTLAVKEMFLMAVATSIDALAVGVTFACVSVAVIDGAGRFVNTLTGCLMIGAVTFALSAAGVRFGNEFGARYKNRAELAGGAILIFLGAKILLEHYLP
;
A
#
# COMPACT_ATOMS: atom_id res chain seq x y z
N MET A 1 0.99 -21.47 31.75
CA MET A 1 1.72 -20.31 31.20
C MET A 1 1.81 -20.57 29.70
N GLN A 2 0.82 -20.18 28.94
CA GLN A 2 0.90 -20.15 27.48
C GLN A 2 1.85 -18.98 27.19
N GLY A 3 2.97 -19.24 26.50
CA GLY A 3 3.83 -18.20 26.02
C GLY A 3 2.99 -17.32 25.08
N GLU A 4 2.82 -16.06 25.43
CA GLU A 4 2.29 -15.09 24.48
C GLU A 4 3.23 -15.14 23.29
N GLU A 5 2.70 -15.43 22.10
CA GLU A 5 3.48 -15.36 20.88
C GLU A 5 3.83 -13.88 20.67
N GLU A 6 5.07 -13.54 21.02
CA GLU A 6 5.59 -12.20 20.80
C GLU A 6 6.18 -12.13 19.40
N MET A 7 5.73 -11.15 18.62
CA MET A 7 6.33 -10.88 17.30
C MET A 7 7.64 -10.13 17.49
N ASP A 8 8.75 -10.78 17.15
CA ASP A 8 10.08 -10.20 17.23
C ASP A 8 10.34 -9.17 16.10
N LEU A 9 11.40 -8.39 16.28
CA LEU A 9 11.78 -7.32 15.34
C LEU A 9 12.02 -7.84 13.91
N LEU A 10 12.60 -9.04 13.75
CA LEU A 10 12.87 -9.60 12.42
C LEU A 10 11.57 -9.96 11.70
N THR A 11 10.65 -10.63 12.40
CA THR A 11 9.34 -10.98 11.87
C THR A 11 8.56 -9.72 11.48
N LEU A 12 8.61 -8.68 12.31
CA LEU A 12 7.98 -7.39 12.01
C LEU A 12 8.59 -6.72 10.77
N LEU A 13 9.93 -6.77 10.60
CA LEU A 13 10.58 -6.23 9.39
C LEU A 13 10.18 -6.98 8.13
N LEU A 14 10.15 -8.32 8.20
CA LEU A 14 9.71 -9.15 7.07
C LEU A 14 8.25 -8.86 6.70
N LEU A 15 7.38 -8.72 7.70
CA LEU A 15 6.00 -8.33 7.53
C LEU A 15 5.90 -6.94 6.90
N ALA A 16 6.68 -5.96 7.39
CA ALA A 16 6.70 -4.60 6.86
C ALA A 16 7.12 -4.57 5.39
N VAL A 17 8.13 -5.35 5.00
CA VAL A 17 8.53 -5.49 3.59
C VAL A 17 7.41 -6.13 2.77
N GLY A 18 6.80 -7.22 3.25
CA GLY A 18 5.68 -7.89 2.58
C GLY A 18 4.52 -6.94 2.32
N LEU A 19 4.04 -6.26 3.36
CA LEU A 19 2.96 -5.26 3.29
C LEU A 19 3.29 -4.08 2.37
N SER A 20 4.57 -3.74 2.21
CA SER A 20 5.00 -2.63 1.36
C SER A 20 5.02 -2.98 -0.13
N MET A 21 4.89 -4.25 -0.51
CA MET A 21 5.04 -4.67 -1.91
C MET A 21 3.92 -4.12 -2.79
N ASP A 22 2.70 -4.03 -2.29
CA ASP A 22 1.58 -3.47 -3.05
C ASP A 22 1.78 -1.97 -3.31
N ALA A 23 2.17 -1.22 -2.27
CA ALA A 23 2.52 0.20 -2.40
C ALA A 23 3.74 0.41 -3.32
N PHE A 24 4.74 -0.47 -3.27
CA PHE A 24 5.88 -0.45 -4.18
C PHE A 24 5.43 -0.66 -5.64
N ALA A 25 4.60 -1.68 -5.90
CA ALA A 25 4.11 -1.98 -7.25
C ALA A 25 3.32 -0.80 -7.83
N VAL A 26 2.40 -0.20 -7.05
CA VAL A 26 1.64 0.98 -7.45
C VAL A 26 2.56 2.19 -7.66
N SER A 27 3.58 2.36 -6.81
CA SER A 27 4.59 3.43 -6.96
C SER A 27 5.41 3.29 -8.22
N VAL A 28 5.78 2.07 -8.61
CA VAL A 28 6.42 1.78 -9.91
C VAL A 28 5.50 2.21 -11.05
N CYS A 29 4.22 1.83 -11.01
CA CYS A 29 3.24 2.23 -12.03
C CYS A 29 3.11 3.76 -12.14
N LYS A 30 3.06 4.46 -10.99
CA LYS A 30 3.06 5.94 -10.97
C LYS A 30 4.34 6.51 -11.57
N GLY A 31 5.50 5.94 -11.23
CA GLY A 31 6.79 6.35 -11.79
C GLY A 31 6.87 6.19 -13.31
N LEU A 32 6.28 5.10 -13.84
CA LEU A 32 6.17 4.83 -15.28
C LEU A 32 5.38 5.92 -16.02
N ALA A 33 4.31 6.42 -15.40
CA ALA A 33 3.43 7.46 -15.97
C ALA A 33 4.03 8.87 -15.90
N MET A 34 5.03 9.12 -15.02
CA MET A 34 5.63 10.44 -14.82
C MET A 34 6.63 10.78 -15.92
N GLU A 35 6.45 11.92 -16.60
CA GLU A 35 7.41 12.41 -17.60
C GLU A 35 8.74 12.86 -16.99
N ARG A 36 8.68 13.52 -15.86
CA ARG A 36 9.86 14.01 -15.12
C ARG A 36 9.73 13.69 -13.64
N ILE A 37 10.75 13.03 -13.13
CA ILE A 37 10.85 12.72 -11.72
C ILE A 37 11.69 13.77 -10.99
N THR A 38 11.28 14.08 -9.77
CA THR A 38 12.06 14.88 -8.82
C THR A 38 12.05 14.17 -7.48
N TRP A 39 13.08 14.39 -6.67
CA TRP A 39 13.10 13.86 -5.30
C TRP A 39 11.87 14.26 -4.50
N LYS A 40 11.33 15.46 -4.75
CA LYS A 40 10.10 15.95 -4.12
C LYS A 40 8.91 15.03 -4.46
N LYS A 41 8.74 14.63 -5.73
CA LYS A 41 7.67 13.72 -6.15
C LYS A 41 7.82 12.34 -5.52
N CYS A 42 9.03 11.78 -5.46
CA CYS A 42 9.28 10.51 -4.77
C CYS A 42 8.91 10.58 -3.29
N CYS A 43 9.32 11.66 -2.60
CA CYS A 43 8.98 11.85 -1.19
C CYS A 43 7.48 12.05 -0.96
N ILE A 44 6.77 12.73 -1.86
CA ILE A 44 5.31 12.91 -1.75
C ILE A 44 4.61 11.54 -1.87
N VAL A 45 4.95 10.74 -2.87
CA VAL A 45 4.37 9.39 -3.04
C VAL A 45 4.72 8.51 -1.85
N GLY A 46 5.98 8.48 -1.43
CA GLY A 46 6.41 7.75 -0.23
C GLY A 46 5.66 8.20 1.03
N ALA A 47 5.45 9.51 1.22
CA ALA A 47 4.72 10.06 2.36
C ALA A 47 3.24 9.63 2.34
N TRP A 48 2.58 9.64 1.19
CA TRP A 48 1.21 9.16 1.07
C TRP A 48 1.11 7.68 1.46
N PHE A 49 1.84 6.80 0.78
CA PHE A 49 1.77 5.37 1.06
C PHE A 49 2.28 5.03 2.46
N GLY A 50 3.41 5.59 2.88
CA GLY A 50 3.97 5.33 4.21
C GLY A 50 3.07 5.81 5.35
N SER A 51 2.41 6.97 5.20
CA SER A 51 1.49 7.48 6.23
C SER A 51 0.25 6.58 6.37
N PHE A 52 -0.35 6.15 5.26
CA PHE A 52 -1.50 5.26 5.29
C PHE A 52 -1.12 3.87 5.80
N GLN A 53 0.06 3.38 5.41
CA GLN A 53 0.56 2.08 5.85
C GLN A 53 0.95 2.06 7.34
N ALA A 54 1.22 3.21 7.96
CA ALA A 54 1.36 3.35 9.41
C ALA A 54 0.02 3.53 10.12
N LEU A 55 -0.88 4.32 9.50
CA LEU A 55 -2.17 4.69 10.10
C LEU A 55 -3.16 3.52 10.12
N MET A 56 -3.23 2.75 9.03
CA MET A 56 -4.20 1.65 8.89
C MET A 56 -4.01 0.54 9.92
N PRO A 57 -2.80 0.02 10.22
CA PRO A 57 -2.65 -0.98 11.27
C PRO A 57 -2.92 -0.39 12.66
N LEU A 58 -2.68 0.90 12.88
CA LEU A 58 -3.07 1.54 14.12
C LEU A 58 -4.59 1.60 14.28
N ILE A 59 -5.32 1.94 13.21
CA ILE A 59 -6.79 1.89 13.19
C ILE A 59 -7.26 0.45 13.39
N GLY A 60 -6.67 -0.52 12.70
CA GLY A 60 -6.97 -1.95 12.85
C GLY A 60 -6.78 -2.42 14.29
N TYR A 61 -5.69 -2.03 14.95
CA TYR A 61 -5.43 -2.33 16.35
C TYR A 61 -6.53 -1.77 17.29
N LEU A 62 -6.94 -0.53 17.06
CA LEU A 62 -8.00 0.11 17.85
C LEU A 62 -9.39 -0.52 17.64
N LEU A 63 -9.64 -0.99 16.43
CA LEU A 63 -10.91 -1.63 16.04
C LEU A 63 -10.93 -3.14 16.33
N GLY A 64 -9.76 -3.78 16.38
CA GLY A 64 -9.60 -5.24 16.41
C GLY A 64 -10.34 -5.95 17.54
N ILE A 65 -10.53 -5.28 18.66
CA ILE A 65 -11.20 -5.88 19.84
C ILE A 65 -12.71 -6.12 19.59
N ARG A 66 -13.33 -5.52 18.57
CA ARG A 66 -14.79 -5.56 18.39
C ARG A 66 -15.29 -5.92 16.98
N PHE A 67 -14.46 -5.84 15.93
CA PHE A 67 -14.94 -5.88 14.54
C PHE A 67 -14.13 -6.76 13.59
N GLU A 68 -13.31 -7.68 14.08
CA GLU A 68 -12.41 -8.54 13.30
C GLU A 68 -13.10 -9.19 12.09
N VAL A 69 -14.18 -9.95 12.32
CA VAL A 69 -14.91 -10.68 11.27
C VAL A 69 -15.49 -9.77 10.18
N PHE A 70 -15.94 -8.58 10.55
CA PHE A 70 -16.50 -7.63 9.58
C PHE A 70 -15.43 -7.02 8.67
N ILE A 71 -14.28 -6.67 9.24
CA ILE A 71 -13.16 -6.10 8.48
C ILE A 71 -12.61 -7.13 7.49
N GLU A 72 -12.38 -8.35 7.92
CA GLU A 72 -11.89 -9.43 7.06
C GLU A 72 -12.81 -9.71 5.87
N SER A 73 -14.12 -9.61 6.06
CA SER A 73 -15.11 -9.86 5.01
C SER A 73 -15.18 -8.73 3.95
N VAL A 74 -15.02 -7.47 4.35
CA VAL A 74 -15.29 -6.30 3.49
C VAL A 74 -14.03 -5.75 2.83
N ALA A 75 -12.88 -5.83 3.50
CA ALA A 75 -11.62 -5.24 3.04
C ALA A 75 -11.19 -5.70 1.63
N PRO A 76 -11.22 -7.01 1.27
CA PRO A 76 -10.81 -7.47 -0.05
C PRO A 76 -11.69 -6.93 -1.19
N TRP A 77 -12.98 -6.75 -0.95
CA TRP A 77 -13.89 -6.16 -1.93
C TRP A 77 -13.59 -4.71 -2.21
N ILE A 78 -13.32 -3.92 -1.16
CA ILE A 78 -12.95 -2.51 -1.32
C ILE A 78 -11.63 -2.39 -2.06
N ALA A 79 -10.61 -3.18 -1.71
CA ALA A 79 -9.32 -3.21 -2.39
C ALA A 79 -9.48 -3.56 -3.87
N PHE A 80 -10.22 -4.63 -4.19
CA PHE A 80 -10.49 -5.03 -5.57
C PHE A 80 -11.12 -3.91 -6.39
N VAL A 81 -12.21 -3.32 -5.91
CA VAL A 81 -12.93 -2.25 -6.62
C VAL A 81 -12.00 -1.05 -6.87
N LEU A 82 -11.24 -0.61 -5.86
CA LEU A 82 -10.34 0.53 -5.99
C LEU A 82 -9.20 0.25 -6.98
N LEU A 83 -8.55 -0.91 -6.90
CA LEU A 83 -7.46 -1.28 -7.81
C LEU A 83 -7.93 -1.44 -9.26
N VAL A 84 -9.12 -2.01 -9.47
CA VAL A 84 -9.73 -2.10 -10.80
C VAL A 84 -10.04 -0.72 -11.37
N LEU A 85 -10.62 0.19 -10.59
CA LEU A 85 -10.92 1.54 -11.04
C LEU A 85 -9.64 2.31 -11.45
N ILE A 86 -8.59 2.20 -10.65
CA ILE A 86 -7.29 2.83 -10.95
C ILE A 86 -6.66 2.20 -12.20
N GLY A 87 -6.65 0.87 -12.28
CA GLY A 87 -6.09 0.14 -13.41
C GLY A 87 -6.81 0.44 -14.74
N ILE A 88 -8.14 0.54 -14.72
CA ILE A 88 -8.93 0.96 -15.89
C ILE A 88 -8.58 2.39 -16.28
N GLY A 89 -8.42 3.31 -15.32
CA GLY A 89 -7.98 4.68 -15.57
C GLY A 89 -6.67 4.72 -16.35
N MET A 90 -5.64 4.01 -15.88
CA MET A 90 -4.33 3.92 -16.55
C MET A 90 -4.41 3.34 -17.97
N ILE A 91 -5.21 2.28 -18.17
CA ILE A 91 -5.40 1.67 -19.50
C ILE A 91 -6.09 2.64 -20.47
N ARG A 92 -7.08 3.39 -19.99
CA ARG A 92 -7.77 4.42 -20.82
C ARG A 92 -6.83 5.55 -21.22
N GLU A 93 -5.95 5.96 -20.33
CA GLU A 93 -4.93 6.98 -20.58
C GLU A 93 -3.91 6.49 -21.62
N ALA A 94 -3.41 5.27 -21.47
CA ALA A 94 -2.52 4.62 -22.44
C ALA A 94 -3.15 4.45 -23.84
N ALA A 95 -4.47 4.21 -23.90
CA ALA A 95 -5.23 4.08 -25.16
C ALA A 95 -5.54 5.41 -25.84
N GLY A 96 -5.12 6.55 -25.28
CA GLY A 96 -5.40 7.89 -25.79
C GLY A 96 -6.89 8.29 -25.74
N LYS A 97 -7.71 7.57 -25.00
CA LYS A 97 -9.14 7.81 -24.78
C LYS A 97 -9.43 8.58 -23.48
N GLY A 98 -8.40 8.86 -22.69
CA GLY A 98 -8.49 9.78 -21.57
C GLY A 98 -8.69 11.20 -22.13
N GLU A 99 -9.60 11.97 -21.55
CA GLU A 99 -9.58 13.40 -21.75
C GLU A 99 -8.16 13.85 -21.44
N LYS A 100 -7.56 14.63 -22.34
CA LYS A 100 -6.34 15.37 -22.02
C LYS A 100 -6.75 16.39 -20.96
N GLU A 101 -6.85 15.92 -19.73
CA GLU A 101 -6.74 16.83 -18.61
C GLU A 101 -5.37 17.49 -18.78
N GLU A 102 -5.39 18.80 -19.02
CA GLU A 102 -4.22 19.67 -19.01
C GLU A 102 -3.30 19.20 -17.91
N GLU A 103 -1.99 18.94 -18.19
CA GLU A 103 -0.90 18.57 -17.28
C GLU A 103 -1.30 18.44 -15.79
N THR A 104 -2.41 17.76 -15.54
CA THR A 104 -2.95 17.57 -14.20
C THR A 104 -1.99 16.65 -13.49
N ASP A 105 -1.33 17.29 -12.60
CA ASP A 105 -0.40 16.81 -11.60
C ASP A 105 -0.62 15.31 -11.39
N THR A 106 0.29 14.47 -11.88
CA THR A 106 0.32 13.01 -11.67
C THR A 106 0.23 12.64 -10.18
N LEU A 107 0.13 13.65 -9.31
CA LEU A 107 0.01 13.61 -7.86
C LEU A 107 -1.31 14.24 -7.38
N ALA A 108 -2.39 14.15 -8.16
CA ALA A 108 -3.70 14.63 -7.70
C ALA A 108 -4.06 14.01 -6.35
N VAL A 109 -4.38 14.84 -5.39
CA VAL A 109 -4.63 14.44 -3.98
C VAL A 109 -5.69 13.32 -3.90
N LYS A 110 -6.76 13.42 -4.69
CA LYS A 110 -7.83 12.42 -4.73
C LYS A 110 -7.32 11.06 -5.20
N GLU A 111 -6.50 11.04 -6.24
CA GLU A 111 -5.93 9.81 -6.78
C GLU A 111 -4.94 9.18 -5.81
N MET A 112 -4.03 9.99 -5.24
CA MET A 112 -3.07 9.53 -4.24
C MET A 112 -3.76 8.98 -2.99
N PHE A 113 -4.85 9.62 -2.54
CA PHE A 113 -5.66 9.14 -1.44
C PHE A 113 -6.27 7.77 -1.73
N LEU A 114 -6.94 7.61 -2.89
CA LEU A 114 -7.57 6.35 -3.27
C LEU A 114 -6.55 5.21 -3.39
N MET A 115 -5.40 5.48 -4.00
CA MET A 115 -4.31 4.50 -4.11
C MET A 115 -3.76 4.11 -2.73
N ALA A 116 -3.51 5.09 -1.87
CA ALA A 116 -2.97 4.84 -0.54
C ALA A 116 -3.96 4.03 0.33
N VAL A 117 -5.26 4.33 0.25
CA VAL A 117 -6.29 3.52 0.92
C VAL A 117 -6.30 2.10 0.35
N ALA A 118 -6.33 1.95 -0.98
CA ALA A 118 -6.41 0.63 -1.62
C ALA A 118 -5.23 -0.29 -1.24
N THR A 119 -4.02 0.26 -1.18
CA THR A 119 -2.79 -0.49 -0.88
C THR A 119 -2.52 -0.71 0.60
N SER A 120 -3.30 -0.11 1.50
CA SER A 120 -3.10 -0.24 2.95
C SER A 120 -4.24 -0.96 3.67
N ILE A 121 -5.18 -1.57 2.92
CA ILE A 121 -6.29 -2.34 3.50
C ILE A 121 -5.80 -3.61 4.18
N ASP A 122 -4.79 -4.27 3.62
CA ASP A 122 -4.12 -5.42 4.22
C ASP A 122 -3.44 -5.07 5.55
N ALA A 123 -2.84 -3.87 5.63
CA ALA A 123 -2.27 -3.35 6.86
C ALA A 123 -3.33 -3.12 7.96
N LEU A 124 -4.58 -2.81 7.59
CA LEU A 124 -5.69 -2.74 8.53
C LEU A 124 -5.92 -4.12 9.19
N ALA A 125 -5.95 -5.20 8.39
CA ALA A 125 -6.12 -6.56 8.90
C ALA A 125 -4.96 -6.97 9.82
N VAL A 126 -3.71 -6.63 9.45
CA VAL A 126 -2.53 -6.85 10.31
C VAL A 126 -2.67 -6.08 11.62
N GLY A 127 -3.20 -4.86 11.60
CA GLY A 127 -3.47 -4.10 12.82
C GLY A 127 -4.44 -4.81 13.76
N VAL A 128 -5.48 -5.46 13.22
CA VAL A 128 -6.39 -6.31 14.02
C VAL A 128 -5.60 -7.46 14.68
N THR A 129 -4.71 -8.10 13.95
CA THR A 129 -3.84 -9.15 14.51
C THR A 129 -2.96 -8.62 15.65
N PHE A 130 -2.46 -7.39 15.58
CA PHE A 130 -1.71 -6.74 16.67
C PHE A 130 -2.54 -6.53 17.94
N ALA A 131 -3.87 -6.57 17.85
CA ALA A 131 -4.71 -6.58 19.03
C ALA A 131 -4.70 -7.94 19.78
N CYS A 132 -4.38 -9.02 19.06
CA CYS A 132 -4.31 -10.39 19.62
C CYS A 132 -2.87 -10.80 19.95
N VAL A 133 -1.91 -10.44 19.11
CA VAL A 133 -0.47 -10.80 19.25
C VAL A 133 0.31 -9.60 19.76
N SER A 134 1.14 -9.82 20.78
CA SER A 134 1.99 -8.75 21.32
C SER A 134 3.18 -8.49 20.39
N VAL A 135 3.37 -7.24 20.00
CA VAL A 135 4.56 -6.81 19.25
C VAL A 135 5.64 -6.44 20.25
N ALA A 136 6.83 -7.04 20.12
CA ALA A 136 7.98 -6.79 20.98
C ALA A 136 9.09 -6.09 20.19
N VAL A 137 9.08 -4.75 20.19
CA VAL A 137 10.10 -3.90 19.52
C VAL A 137 11.05 -3.28 20.53
N ILE A 138 10.51 -2.84 21.66
CA ILE A 138 11.26 -2.14 22.72
C ILE A 138 11.06 -2.92 24.03
N ASP A 139 12.13 -3.45 24.58
CA ASP A 139 12.11 -4.17 25.85
C ASP A 139 11.60 -3.26 26.97
N GLY A 140 10.62 -3.76 27.74
CA GLY A 140 10.04 -3.01 28.86
C GLY A 140 9.04 -1.92 28.49
N ALA A 141 8.77 -1.69 27.20
CA ALA A 141 7.73 -0.75 26.78
C ALA A 141 6.34 -1.38 26.89
N GLY A 142 5.34 -0.55 27.17
CA GLY A 142 3.94 -0.99 27.19
C GLY A 142 3.46 -1.43 25.79
N ARG A 143 2.48 -2.33 25.75
CA ARG A 143 1.91 -2.92 24.52
C ARG A 143 1.55 -1.86 23.46
N PHE A 144 0.89 -0.79 23.88
CA PHE A 144 0.52 0.29 22.95
C PHE A 144 1.74 0.98 22.30
N VAL A 145 2.81 1.22 23.08
CA VAL A 145 4.04 1.86 22.58
C VAL A 145 4.73 0.94 21.58
N ASN A 146 4.82 -0.35 21.86
CA ASN A 146 5.39 -1.33 20.95
C ASN A 146 4.58 -1.44 19.65
N THR A 147 3.25 -1.51 19.73
CA THR A 147 2.37 -1.51 18.56
C THR A 147 2.55 -0.24 17.72
N LEU A 148 2.57 0.94 18.36
CA LEU A 148 2.79 2.21 17.68
C LEU A 148 4.15 2.24 16.96
N THR A 149 5.19 1.77 17.61
CA THR A 149 6.54 1.68 17.03
C THR A 149 6.53 0.73 15.83
N GLY A 150 5.85 -0.42 15.93
CA GLY A 150 5.68 -1.36 14.82
C GLY A 150 4.95 -0.72 13.62
N CYS A 151 3.86 -0.01 13.88
CA CYS A 151 3.14 0.72 12.83
C CYS A 151 4.02 1.78 12.14
N LEU A 152 4.80 2.53 12.91
CA LEU A 152 5.74 3.52 12.36
C LEU A 152 6.85 2.87 11.54
N MET A 153 7.36 1.72 11.97
CA MET A 153 8.35 0.94 11.20
C MET A 153 7.77 0.47 9.85
N ILE A 154 6.54 -0.07 9.84
CA ILE A 154 5.85 -0.45 8.61
C ILE A 154 5.73 0.76 7.68
N GLY A 155 5.29 1.90 8.20
CA GLY A 155 5.19 3.14 7.43
C GLY A 155 6.53 3.63 6.87
N ALA A 156 7.61 3.56 7.65
CA ALA A 156 8.95 3.97 7.22
C ALA A 156 9.51 3.06 6.10
N VAL A 157 9.32 1.75 6.22
CA VAL A 157 9.71 0.78 5.17
C VAL A 157 8.91 1.04 3.90
N THR A 158 7.58 1.23 4.02
CA THR A 158 6.72 1.55 2.88
C THR A 158 7.11 2.86 2.22
N PHE A 159 7.41 3.91 3.01
CA PHE A 159 7.92 5.18 2.48
C PHE A 159 9.17 4.97 1.62
N ALA A 160 10.16 4.26 2.16
CA ALA A 160 11.42 4.03 1.47
C ALA A 160 11.23 3.21 0.17
N LEU A 161 10.46 2.13 0.23
CA LEU A 161 10.19 1.28 -0.91
C LEU A 161 9.34 2.01 -1.97
N SER A 162 8.32 2.76 -1.57
CA SER A 162 7.50 3.53 -2.52
C SER A 162 8.30 4.64 -3.20
N ALA A 163 9.13 5.38 -2.47
CA ALA A 163 10.00 6.39 -3.06
C ALA A 163 10.99 5.77 -4.06
N ALA A 164 11.55 4.61 -3.74
CA ALA A 164 12.39 3.83 -4.65
C ALA A 164 11.60 3.34 -5.87
N GLY A 165 10.38 2.82 -5.65
CA GLY A 165 9.49 2.32 -6.70
C GLY A 165 9.19 3.38 -7.76
N VAL A 166 8.85 4.61 -7.36
CA VAL A 166 8.65 5.74 -8.28
C VAL A 166 9.90 5.98 -9.13
N ARG A 167 11.07 5.96 -8.51
CA ARG A 167 12.33 6.19 -9.23
C ARG A 167 12.61 5.07 -10.25
N PHE A 168 12.49 3.82 -9.83
CA PHE A 168 12.64 2.67 -10.73
C PHE A 168 11.63 2.72 -11.88
N GLY A 169 10.35 2.99 -11.58
CA GLY A 169 9.31 3.10 -12.60
C GLY A 169 9.64 4.17 -13.64
N ASN A 170 10.08 5.35 -13.23
CA ASN A 170 10.39 6.43 -14.17
C ASN A 170 11.61 6.12 -15.07
N GLU A 171 12.64 5.49 -14.55
CA GLU A 171 13.80 5.07 -15.36
C GLU A 171 13.39 4.11 -16.48
N PHE A 172 12.43 3.22 -16.22
CA PHE A 172 11.87 2.32 -17.25
C PHE A 172 10.83 3.02 -18.13
N GLY A 173 9.99 3.91 -17.59
CA GLY A 173 8.89 4.58 -18.26
C GLY A 173 9.35 5.58 -19.34
N ALA A 174 10.46 6.29 -19.13
CA ALA A 174 11.02 7.23 -20.08
C ALA A 174 11.31 6.60 -21.46
N ARG A 175 11.47 5.29 -21.52
CA ARG A 175 11.75 4.55 -22.75
C ARG A 175 10.51 3.92 -23.41
N TYR A 176 9.42 3.68 -22.64
CA TYR A 176 8.25 2.90 -23.10
C TYR A 176 6.92 3.39 -22.52
N LYS A 177 6.67 4.70 -22.45
CA LYS A 177 5.52 5.33 -21.74
C LYS A 177 4.18 4.59 -21.94
N ASN A 178 3.66 4.48 -23.16
CA ASN A 178 2.35 3.88 -23.41
C ASN A 178 2.28 2.38 -23.08
N ARG A 179 3.38 1.64 -23.30
CA ARG A 179 3.44 0.21 -22.94
C ARG A 179 3.52 0.02 -21.44
N ALA A 180 4.21 0.93 -20.77
CA ALA A 180 4.37 0.92 -19.32
C ALA A 180 3.06 1.24 -18.59
N GLU A 181 2.28 2.23 -19.05
CA GLU A 181 0.96 2.58 -18.52
C GLU A 181 -0.04 1.41 -18.71
N LEU A 182 -0.02 0.78 -19.88
CA LEU A 182 -0.87 -0.38 -20.16
C LEU A 182 -0.50 -1.57 -19.28
N ALA A 183 0.79 -1.84 -19.12
CA ALA A 183 1.29 -2.91 -18.26
C ALA A 183 0.97 -2.61 -16.78
N GLY A 184 1.18 -1.38 -16.32
CA GLY A 184 0.85 -0.95 -14.96
C GLY A 184 -0.63 -1.11 -14.64
N GLY A 185 -1.50 -0.65 -15.52
CA GLY A 185 -2.95 -0.82 -15.36
C GLY A 185 -3.37 -2.29 -15.33
N ALA A 186 -2.79 -3.14 -16.19
CA ALA A 186 -3.05 -4.58 -16.18
C ALA A 186 -2.57 -5.25 -14.88
N ILE A 187 -1.39 -4.86 -14.37
CA ILE A 187 -0.86 -5.37 -13.09
C ILE A 187 -1.80 -5.00 -11.92
N LEU A 188 -2.30 -3.76 -11.87
CA LEU A 188 -3.20 -3.33 -10.80
C LEU A 188 -4.53 -4.10 -10.82
N ILE A 189 -5.11 -4.34 -12.01
CA ILE A 189 -6.32 -5.15 -12.15
C ILE A 189 -6.04 -6.59 -11.72
N PHE A 190 -4.90 -7.16 -12.14
CA PHE A 190 -4.50 -8.51 -11.74
C PHE A 190 -4.29 -8.62 -10.23
N LEU A 191 -3.64 -7.63 -9.61
CA LEU A 191 -3.40 -7.59 -8.17
C LEU A 191 -4.73 -7.52 -7.40
N GLY A 192 -5.66 -6.65 -7.83
CA GLY A 192 -6.99 -6.59 -7.24
C GLY A 192 -7.75 -7.92 -7.35
N ALA A 193 -7.71 -8.56 -8.53
CA ALA A 193 -8.33 -9.87 -8.73
C ALA A 193 -7.68 -10.96 -7.86
N LYS A 194 -6.35 -10.92 -7.72
CA LYS A 194 -5.60 -11.85 -6.86
C LYS A 194 -6.03 -11.74 -5.40
N ILE A 195 -6.09 -10.52 -4.85
CA ILE A 195 -6.53 -10.26 -3.47
C ILE A 195 -7.92 -10.85 -3.23
N LEU A 196 -8.85 -10.62 -4.16
CA LEU A 196 -10.20 -11.16 -4.04
C LEU A 196 -10.22 -12.70 -4.13
N LEU A 197 -9.40 -13.28 -5.02
CA LEU A 197 -9.32 -14.74 -5.21
C LEU A 197 -8.73 -15.43 -3.99
N GLU A 198 -7.65 -14.89 -3.41
CA GLU A 198 -7.01 -15.41 -2.19
C GLU A 198 -7.94 -15.36 -0.97
N HIS A 199 -8.87 -14.40 -0.94
CA HIS A 199 -9.86 -14.34 0.12
C HIS A 199 -10.90 -15.47 0.03
N TYR A 200 -11.25 -15.94 -1.19
CA TYR A 200 -12.28 -16.96 -1.40
C TYR A 200 -11.74 -18.37 -1.66
N LEU A 201 -10.45 -18.49 -2.02
CA LEU A 201 -9.78 -19.78 -2.30
C LEU A 201 -8.55 -19.89 -1.38
N PRO A 202 -8.76 -20.25 -0.09
CA PRO A 202 -7.67 -20.43 0.86
C PRO A 202 -6.80 -21.63 0.51
#